data_329f2b837a2277125408d9765f284212
#
_entry.id   329f2b837a2277125408d9765f284212
#
_cell.length_a   1.000
_cell.length_b   1.000
_cell.length_c   1.000
_cell.angle_alpha   90.00
_cell.angle_beta   90.00
_cell.angle_gamma   90.00
#
_symmetry.space_group_name_H-M   'P 1'
#
loop_
_entity.id
_entity.type
_entity.pdbx_description
1 polymer ?
#
loop_
_entity_poly.entity_id
_entity_poly.type
_entity_poly.pdbx_seq_one_letter_code
_entity_poly.pdbx_strand_id
1 'polypeptide(L)'
;MDLDKLKEYQKHIRNFSIVAHIDHGKSTIADRILELTDTVSERQMKNQLLDDMPLERQRGITIKLNSVEVKYCAKDGETYFFHLIDTPGHVDFSYEVSRSLVACEGALLIVDASQGVQAQTLANTYLAMDSDLEILPVINKIDLPSADPDMCKDEIEEMLGLDATEAVEVSGKTGKGIPDLLERIVQDIPAPSGDLKAPLKALIFDSKYDDYRGVVLSVRIEDGIVKPGDKIRIMNTGKDFEVTEVGVSSPYPVKRKCWLLGM
;
A
#
# COMPACT_ATOMS: atom_id res chain seq x y z
N MET A 1 25.55 -5.06 11.41
CA MET A 1 24.86 -4.84 10.14
C MET A 1 25.39 -3.54 9.56
N ASP A 2 25.69 -3.49 8.27
CA ASP A 2 26.29 -2.34 7.59
C ASP A 2 25.23 -1.25 7.40
N LEU A 3 25.41 -0.11 8.07
CA LEU A 3 24.45 1.00 8.03
C LEU A 3 24.31 1.62 6.62
N ASP A 4 25.41 1.57 5.84
CA ASP A 4 25.37 2.15 4.50
C ASP A 4 24.50 1.30 3.55
N LYS A 5 24.57 -0.04 3.70
CA LYS A 5 23.67 -0.95 2.98
C LYS A 5 22.20 -0.77 3.38
N LEU A 6 21.93 -0.46 4.65
CA LEU A 6 20.57 -0.23 5.11
C LEU A 6 20.00 1.09 4.57
N LYS A 7 20.83 2.15 4.50
CA LYS A 7 20.45 3.41 3.87
C LYS A 7 20.17 3.25 2.38
N GLU A 8 20.97 2.45 1.69
CA GLU A 8 20.72 2.15 0.29
C GLU A 8 19.42 1.38 0.10
N TYR A 9 19.17 0.38 0.93
CA TYR A 9 17.92 -0.36 0.93
C TYR A 9 16.70 0.56 1.17
N GLN A 10 16.79 1.51 2.11
CA GLN A 10 15.75 2.48 2.42
C GLN A 10 15.33 3.30 1.20
N LYS A 11 16.27 3.74 0.36
CA LYS A 11 15.98 4.51 -0.86
C LYS A 11 15.11 3.76 -1.87
N HIS A 12 15.15 2.43 -1.83
CA HIS A 12 14.43 1.55 -2.74
C HIS A 12 13.08 1.08 -2.16
N ILE A 13 12.66 1.59 -1.00
CA ILE A 13 11.34 1.30 -0.42
C ILE A 13 10.31 2.27 -0.98
N ARG A 14 9.09 1.77 -1.27
CA ARG A 14 7.92 2.55 -1.63
C ARG A 14 6.72 2.03 -0.85
N ASN A 15 6.23 2.83 0.08
CA ASN A 15 5.04 2.49 0.86
C ASN A 15 3.85 3.25 0.31
N PHE A 16 2.83 2.53 -0.11
CA PHE A 16 1.65 3.16 -0.68
C PHE A 16 0.38 2.36 -0.37
N SER A 17 -0.72 3.08 -0.40
CA SER A 17 -2.06 2.51 -0.30
C SER A 17 -2.81 2.65 -1.61
N ILE A 18 -3.89 1.88 -1.78
CA ILE A 18 -4.80 2.02 -2.90
C ILE A 18 -6.11 2.61 -2.39
N VAL A 19 -6.45 3.77 -2.92
CA VAL A 19 -7.68 4.51 -2.65
C VAL A 19 -8.60 4.38 -3.86
N ALA A 20 -9.82 3.90 -3.65
CA ALA A 20 -10.79 3.69 -4.73
C ALA A 20 -12.22 3.69 -4.21
N HIS A 21 -13.16 4.03 -5.08
CA HIS A 21 -14.56 3.71 -4.85
C HIS A 21 -14.81 2.19 -4.97
N ILE A 22 -15.93 1.71 -4.42
CA ILE A 22 -16.36 0.32 -4.58
C ILE A 22 -16.50 0.03 -6.08
N ASP A 23 -16.06 -1.16 -6.50
CA ASP A 23 -16.09 -1.64 -7.89
C ASP A 23 -15.23 -0.88 -8.91
N HIS A 24 -14.41 0.11 -8.50
CA HIS A 24 -13.45 0.75 -9.39
C HIS A 24 -12.23 -0.13 -9.72
N GLY A 25 -12.12 -1.31 -9.12
CA GLY A 25 -11.12 -2.33 -9.46
C GLY A 25 -9.88 -2.33 -8.59
N LYS A 26 -9.97 -1.85 -7.35
CA LYS A 26 -8.89 -1.85 -6.35
C LYS A 26 -8.21 -3.21 -6.22
N SER A 27 -8.97 -4.25 -5.82
CA SER A 27 -8.44 -5.61 -5.61
C SER A 27 -7.90 -6.23 -6.91
N THR A 28 -8.50 -5.90 -8.07
CA THR A 28 -8.02 -6.38 -9.37
C THR A 28 -6.66 -5.79 -9.74
N ILE A 29 -6.43 -4.49 -9.46
CA ILE A 29 -5.11 -3.87 -9.69
C ILE A 29 -4.09 -4.43 -8.70
N ALA A 30 -4.45 -4.61 -7.43
CA ALA A 30 -3.58 -5.24 -6.44
C ALA A 30 -3.16 -6.66 -6.88
N ASP A 31 -4.10 -7.48 -7.35
CA ASP A 31 -3.82 -8.82 -7.90
C ASP A 31 -2.84 -8.76 -9.09
N ARG A 32 -3.00 -7.78 -10.01
CA ARG A 32 -2.10 -7.60 -11.14
C ARG A 32 -0.70 -7.17 -10.73
N ILE A 33 -0.56 -6.33 -9.72
CA ILE A 33 0.74 -5.97 -9.15
C ILE A 33 1.43 -7.22 -8.61
N LEU A 34 0.72 -8.07 -7.84
CA LEU A 34 1.26 -9.31 -7.29
C LEU A 34 1.67 -10.33 -8.37
N GLU A 35 0.88 -10.42 -9.44
CA GLU A 35 1.14 -11.31 -10.57
C GLU A 35 2.38 -10.86 -11.36
N LEU A 36 2.45 -9.60 -11.79
CA LEU A 36 3.54 -9.07 -12.61
C LEU A 36 4.89 -9.01 -11.88
N THR A 37 4.86 -9.04 -10.57
CA THR A 37 6.07 -9.03 -9.74
C THR A 37 6.51 -10.42 -9.27
N ASP A 38 5.87 -11.49 -9.79
CA ASP A 38 6.13 -12.88 -9.39
C ASP A 38 6.10 -13.11 -7.87
N THR A 39 5.40 -12.21 -7.14
CA THR A 39 5.28 -12.33 -5.67
C THR A 39 4.48 -13.57 -5.28
N VAL A 40 3.57 -13.98 -6.16
CA VAL A 40 2.74 -15.17 -6.00
C VAL A 40 2.85 -16.03 -7.26
N SER A 41 3.09 -17.33 -7.09
CA SER A 41 3.14 -18.24 -8.24
C SER A 41 1.76 -18.34 -8.91
N GLU A 42 1.71 -18.54 -10.24
CA GLU A 42 0.47 -18.72 -11.00
C GLU A 42 -0.50 -19.74 -10.38
N ARG A 43 0.03 -20.80 -9.76
CA ARG A 43 -0.76 -21.85 -9.09
C ARG A 43 -1.44 -21.39 -7.80
N GLN A 44 -0.92 -20.37 -7.17
CA GLN A 44 -1.41 -19.80 -5.90
C GLN A 44 -2.27 -18.56 -6.13
N MET A 45 -2.22 -17.98 -7.34
CA MET A 45 -3.07 -16.84 -7.71
C MET A 45 -4.54 -17.24 -7.62
N LYS A 46 -5.29 -16.43 -6.90
CA LYS A 46 -6.75 -16.47 -6.79
C LYS A 46 -7.26 -15.05 -6.96
N ASN A 47 -8.44 -14.91 -7.52
CA ASN A 47 -9.07 -13.59 -7.57
C ASN A 47 -9.23 -13.02 -6.16
N GLN A 48 -8.91 -11.75 -5.99
CA GLN A 48 -8.96 -11.04 -4.71
C GLN A 48 -8.07 -11.75 -3.66
N LEU A 49 -6.80 -11.93 -4.00
CA LEU A 49 -5.86 -12.69 -3.18
C LEU A 49 -5.66 -12.07 -1.79
N LEU A 50 -5.68 -10.73 -1.70
CA LEU A 50 -5.51 -9.99 -0.44
C LEU A 50 -6.78 -9.98 0.42
N ASP A 51 -7.95 -10.28 -0.16
CA ASP A 51 -9.20 -10.38 0.57
C ASP A 51 -9.29 -11.76 1.25
N ASP A 52 -8.82 -11.85 2.51
CA ASP A 52 -8.69 -13.11 3.25
C ASP A 52 -10.04 -13.64 3.77
N MET A 53 -11.00 -12.76 4.02
CA MET A 53 -12.28 -13.14 4.61
C MET A 53 -13.28 -13.64 3.55
N PRO A 54 -14.03 -14.73 3.82
CA PRO A 54 -15.09 -15.18 2.91
C PRO A 54 -16.13 -14.10 2.59
N LEU A 55 -16.40 -13.20 3.56
CA LEU A 55 -17.35 -12.10 3.41
C LEU A 55 -16.83 -11.03 2.44
N GLU A 56 -15.54 -10.74 2.45
CA GLU A 56 -14.89 -9.81 1.52
C GLU A 56 -15.09 -10.27 0.09
N ARG A 57 -14.73 -11.53 -0.19
CA ARG A 57 -14.90 -12.15 -1.51
C ARG A 57 -16.35 -12.23 -1.95
N GLN A 58 -17.27 -12.52 -1.04
CA GLN A 58 -18.70 -12.61 -1.34
C GLN A 58 -19.31 -11.25 -1.70
N ARG A 59 -18.82 -10.19 -1.06
CA ARG A 59 -19.34 -8.82 -1.22
C ARG A 59 -18.53 -7.99 -2.19
N GLY A 60 -17.33 -8.44 -2.60
CA GLY A 60 -16.42 -7.70 -3.47
C GLY A 60 -15.83 -6.44 -2.82
N ILE A 61 -15.77 -6.40 -1.47
CA ILE A 61 -15.25 -5.27 -0.71
C ILE A 61 -14.16 -5.72 0.24
N THR A 62 -13.09 -4.95 0.36
CA THR A 62 -12.08 -5.11 1.41
C THR A 62 -12.63 -4.58 2.72
N ILE A 63 -12.64 -5.41 3.76
CA ILE A 63 -13.10 -5.04 5.12
C ILE A 63 -11.90 -4.85 6.03
N LYS A 64 -10.92 -5.74 5.95
CA LYS A 64 -9.74 -5.73 6.80
C LYS A 64 -8.52 -5.24 6.03
N LEU A 65 -7.76 -4.38 6.69
CA LEU A 65 -6.46 -3.95 6.19
C LEU A 65 -5.53 -5.14 5.97
N ASN A 66 -4.88 -5.19 4.82
CA ASN A 66 -3.84 -6.17 4.52
C ASN A 66 -2.60 -5.45 4.00
N SER A 67 -1.42 -5.87 4.43
CA SER A 67 -0.16 -5.31 3.96
C SER A 67 0.71 -6.38 3.33
N VAL A 68 1.30 -6.10 2.19
CA VAL A 68 2.15 -7.03 1.48
C VAL A 68 3.42 -6.37 0.95
N GLU A 69 4.57 -7.02 1.16
CA GLU A 69 5.83 -6.64 0.52
C GLU A 69 5.94 -7.31 -0.85
N VAL A 70 6.20 -6.50 -1.85
CA VAL A 70 6.38 -6.90 -3.25
C VAL A 70 7.76 -6.45 -3.72
N LYS A 71 8.47 -7.30 -4.47
CA LYS A 71 9.75 -6.94 -5.08
C LYS A 71 9.54 -6.63 -6.54
N TYR A 72 10.02 -5.48 -6.98
CA TYR A 72 9.94 -5.05 -8.35
C TYR A 72 11.32 -4.70 -8.90
N CYS A 73 11.70 -5.28 -10.05
CA CYS A 73 12.89 -4.90 -10.79
C CYS A 73 12.49 -3.85 -11.81
N ALA A 74 12.89 -2.60 -11.57
CA ALA A 74 12.52 -1.46 -12.41
C ALA A 74 13.37 -1.37 -13.70
N LYS A 75 12.94 -0.51 -14.61
CA LYS A 75 13.63 -0.28 -15.89
C LYS A 75 15.05 0.28 -15.73
N ASP A 76 15.35 0.90 -14.58
CA ASP A 76 16.70 1.37 -14.22
C ASP A 76 17.67 0.24 -13.84
N GLY A 77 17.15 -1.00 -13.69
CA GLY A 77 17.90 -2.19 -13.31
C GLY A 77 18.02 -2.40 -11.80
N GLU A 78 17.47 -1.49 -10.99
CA GLU A 78 17.46 -1.60 -9.54
C GLU A 78 16.23 -2.38 -9.04
N THR A 79 16.35 -2.94 -7.83
CA THR A 79 15.24 -3.67 -7.20
C THR A 79 14.59 -2.82 -6.13
N TYR A 80 13.33 -2.53 -6.30
CA TYR A 80 12.49 -1.80 -5.34
C TYR A 80 11.64 -2.75 -4.49
N PHE A 81 11.33 -2.31 -3.28
CA PHE A 81 10.49 -3.02 -2.33
C PHE A 81 9.23 -2.19 -2.10
N PHE A 82 8.13 -2.66 -2.67
CA PHE A 82 6.83 -2.02 -2.51
C PHE A 82 6.13 -2.61 -1.30
N HIS A 83 5.74 -1.77 -0.37
CA HIS A 83 4.83 -2.13 0.71
C HIS A 83 3.45 -1.62 0.35
N LEU A 84 2.66 -2.48 -0.24
CA LEU A 84 1.27 -2.21 -0.55
C LEU A 84 0.42 -2.42 0.70
N ILE A 85 -0.28 -1.36 1.12
CA ILE A 85 -1.28 -1.41 2.19
C ILE A 85 -2.66 -1.36 1.53
N ASP A 86 -3.34 -2.50 1.48
CA ASP A 86 -4.68 -2.60 0.94
C ASP A 86 -5.71 -2.15 1.98
N THR A 87 -6.40 -1.04 1.69
CA THR A 87 -7.34 -0.38 2.60
C THR A 87 -8.78 -0.64 2.19
N PRO A 88 -9.72 -0.68 3.15
CA PRO A 88 -11.15 -0.67 2.82
C PRO A 88 -11.52 0.55 1.96
N GLY A 89 -12.39 0.34 0.95
CA GLY A 89 -12.90 1.44 0.11
C GLY A 89 -14.16 2.11 0.65
N HIS A 90 -14.84 1.52 1.64
CA HIS A 90 -16.14 1.97 2.14
C HIS A 90 -15.99 3.05 3.22
N VAL A 91 -16.84 4.07 3.19
CA VAL A 91 -16.80 5.21 4.14
C VAL A 91 -16.99 4.81 5.61
N ASP A 92 -17.65 3.69 5.89
CA ASP A 92 -17.83 3.19 7.24
C ASP A 92 -16.50 2.76 7.90
N PHE A 93 -15.46 2.54 7.09
CA PHE A 93 -14.11 2.16 7.53
C PHE A 93 -13.10 3.32 7.44
N SER A 94 -13.58 4.57 7.45
CA SER A 94 -12.73 5.77 7.32
C SER A 94 -11.65 5.85 8.40
N TYR A 95 -11.92 5.32 9.60
CA TYR A 95 -10.94 5.27 10.69
C TYR A 95 -9.78 4.31 10.37
N GLU A 96 -10.07 3.12 9.86
CA GLU A 96 -9.07 2.15 9.43
C GLU A 96 -8.26 2.70 8.25
N VAL A 97 -8.94 3.37 7.30
CA VAL A 97 -8.30 4.03 6.16
C VAL A 97 -7.33 5.10 6.64
N SER A 98 -7.75 6.02 7.49
CA SER A 98 -6.88 7.11 7.96
C SER A 98 -5.64 6.59 8.70
N ARG A 99 -5.77 5.54 9.51
CA ARG A 99 -4.63 4.94 10.21
C ARG A 99 -3.63 4.27 9.28
N SER A 100 -4.10 3.65 8.21
CA SER A 100 -3.23 3.00 7.22
C SER A 100 -2.53 4.01 6.34
N LEU A 101 -3.21 5.11 5.96
CA LEU A 101 -2.62 6.17 5.15
C LEU A 101 -1.41 6.82 5.84
N VAL A 102 -1.47 7.05 7.15
CA VAL A 102 -0.32 7.59 7.91
C VAL A 102 0.92 6.67 7.86
N ALA A 103 0.75 5.39 7.51
CA ALA A 103 1.86 4.47 7.35
C ALA A 103 2.48 4.49 5.93
N CYS A 104 1.97 5.33 5.02
CA CYS A 104 2.40 5.42 3.61
C CYS A 104 3.09 6.73 3.31
N GLU A 105 3.83 6.75 2.19
CA GLU A 105 4.33 7.96 1.53
C GLU A 105 3.48 8.34 0.32
N GLY A 106 2.71 7.41 -0.23
CA GLY A 106 1.87 7.68 -1.39
C GLY A 106 0.55 6.92 -1.39
N ALA A 107 -0.33 7.35 -2.29
CA ALA A 107 -1.62 6.70 -2.52
C ALA A 107 -1.93 6.62 -4.02
N LEU A 108 -2.32 5.43 -4.49
CA LEU A 108 -2.86 5.25 -5.84
C LEU A 108 -4.35 5.58 -5.81
N LEU A 109 -4.74 6.66 -6.46
CA LEU A 109 -6.14 7.06 -6.59
C LEU A 109 -6.74 6.41 -7.83
N ILE A 110 -7.53 5.34 -7.65
CA ILE A 110 -8.12 4.61 -8.76
C ILE A 110 -9.51 5.15 -9.08
N VAL A 111 -9.68 5.58 -10.34
CA VAL A 111 -10.95 6.04 -10.90
C VAL A 111 -11.35 5.13 -12.05
N ASP A 112 -12.61 4.71 -12.10
CA ASP A 112 -13.18 3.94 -13.21
C ASP A 112 -13.41 4.85 -14.43
N ALA A 113 -12.78 4.54 -15.56
CA ALA A 113 -12.87 5.31 -16.80
C ALA A 113 -14.30 5.46 -17.35
N SER A 114 -15.26 4.66 -16.88
CA SER A 114 -16.65 4.72 -17.32
C SER A 114 -17.59 5.40 -16.33
N GLN A 115 -17.15 5.64 -15.08
CA GLN A 115 -17.99 6.17 -14.01
C GLN A 115 -17.48 7.51 -13.46
N GLY A 116 -16.19 7.84 -13.68
CA GLY A 116 -15.58 9.06 -13.16
C GLY A 116 -15.41 9.08 -11.65
N VAL A 117 -15.28 10.28 -11.09
CA VAL A 117 -15.06 10.52 -9.66
C VAL A 117 -16.35 10.33 -8.88
N GLN A 118 -16.34 9.45 -7.88
CA GLN A 118 -17.47 9.10 -7.03
C GLN A 118 -17.30 9.64 -5.60
N ALA A 119 -18.38 9.70 -4.82
CA ALA A 119 -18.38 10.29 -3.48
C ALA A 119 -17.36 9.67 -2.52
N GLN A 120 -17.15 8.35 -2.57
CA GLN A 120 -16.14 7.69 -1.72
C GLN A 120 -14.71 7.99 -2.20
N THR A 121 -14.52 8.18 -3.51
CA THR A 121 -13.26 8.66 -4.08
C THR A 121 -12.88 9.99 -3.46
N LEU A 122 -13.81 10.97 -3.46
CA LEU A 122 -13.62 12.28 -2.84
C LEU A 122 -13.22 12.16 -1.36
N ALA A 123 -14.03 11.46 -0.57
CA ALA A 123 -13.82 11.34 0.86
C ALA A 123 -12.45 10.72 1.21
N ASN A 124 -12.08 9.63 0.53
CA ASN A 124 -10.81 8.94 0.79
C ASN A 124 -9.61 9.72 0.23
N THR A 125 -9.77 10.48 -0.85
CA THR A 125 -8.72 11.35 -1.38
C THR A 125 -8.41 12.48 -0.42
N TYR A 126 -9.42 13.10 0.19
CA TYR A 126 -9.18 14.12 1.23
C TYR A 126 -8.45 13.54 2.44
N LEU A 127 -8.75 12.32 2.88
CA LEU A 127 -7.98 11.65 3.94
C LEU A 127 -6.50 11.43 3.55
N ALA A 128 -6.23 11.14 2.28
CA ALA A 128 -4.87 10.98 1.77
C ALA A 128 -4.14 12.35 1.73
N MET A 129 -4.81 13.42 1.28
CA MET A 129 -4.29 14.79 1.31
C MET A 129 -3.99 15.27 2.73
N ASP A 130 -4.90 15.02 3.68
CA ASP A 130 -4.72 15.36 5.09
C ASP A 130 -3.53 14.62 5.73
N SER A 131 -3.13 13.49 5.15
CA SER A 131 -1.96 12.70 5.57
C SER A 131 -0.67 13.09 4.84
N ASP A 132 -0.68 14.16 4.02
CA ASP A 132 0.47 14.68 3.23
C ASP A 132 1.09 13.63 2.30
N LEU A 133 0.24 12.77 1.69
CA LEU A 133 0.68 11.73 0.78
C LEU A 133 0.83 12.24 -0.66
N GLU A 134 1.83 11.70 -1.37
CA GLU A 134 1.88 11.82 -2.82
C GLU A 134 0.76 11.02 -3.47
N ILE A 135 -0.14 11.68 -4.19
CA ILE A 135 -1.31 11.03 -4.80
C ILE A 135 -1.06 10.83 -6.28
N LEU A 136 -1.03 9.57 -6.70
CA LEU A 136 -0.89 9.18 -8.10
C LEU A 136 -2.25 8.80 -8.69
N PRO A 137 -2.83 9.63 -9.58
CA PRO A 137 -4.08 9.31 -10.27
C PRO A 137 -3.91 8.15 -11.24
N VAL A 138 -4.85 7.19 -11.18
CA VAL A 138 -4.87 5.98 -12.01
C VAL A 138 -6.28 5.79 -12.57
N ILE A 139 -6.40 5.84 -13.89
CA ILE A 139 -7.66 5.64 -14.60
C ILE A 139 -7.76 4.19 -15.04
N ASN A 140 -8.67 3.46 -14.41
CA ASN A 140 -8.84 2.01 -14.63
C ASN A 140 -10.00 1.71 -15.57
N LYS A 141 -10.02 0.47 -16.06
CA LYS A 141 -11.06 -0.09 -16.95
C LYS A 141 -11.09 0.55 -18.34
N ILE A 142 -9.95 0.99 -18.84
CA ILE A 142 -9.83 1.56 -20.20
C ILE A 142 -10.16 0.55 -21.32
N ASP A 143 -10.39 -0.71 -20.97
CA ASP A 143 -10.84 -1.77 -21.89
C ASP A 143 -12.34 -1.74 -22.15
N LEU A 144 -13.11 -0.97 -21.41
CA LEU A 144 -14.55 -0.87 -21.59
C LEU A 144 -14.91 0.03 -22.78
N PRO A 145 -15.93 -0.31 -23.58
CA PRO A 145 -16.38 0.54 -24.68
C PRO A 145 -16.90 1.92 -24.26
N SER A 146 -17.32 2.04 -22.99
CA SER A 146 -17.81 3.28 -22.39
C SER A 146 -16.73 4.07 -21.63
N ALA A 147 -15.46 3.64 -21.74
CA ALA A 147 -14.36 4.32 -21.06
C ALA A 147 -14.10 5.69 -21.70
N ASP A 148 -14.02 6.73 -20.87
CA ASP A 148 -13.64 8.09 -21.24
C ASP A 148 -12.55 8.59 -20.27
N PRO A 149 -11.27 8.30 -20.54
CA PRO A 149 -10.16 8.73 -19.68
C PRO A 149 -10.03 10.26 -19.59
N ASP A 150 -10.32 10.99 -20.68
CA ASP A 150 -10.19 12.45 -20.71
C ASP A 150 -11.21 13.11 -19.79
N MET A 151 -12.47 12.67 -19.84
CA MET A 151 -13.51 13.09 -18.87
C MET A 151 -13.07 12.85 -17.42
N CYS A 152 -12.47 11.68 -17.13
CA CYS A 152 -12.01 11.37 -15.77
C CYS A 152 -10.86 12.27 -15.31
N LYS A 153 -9.93 12.64 -16.21
CA LYS A 153 -8.85 13.61 -15.91
C LYS A 153 -9.43 14.97 -15.55
N ASP A 154 -10.36 15.47 -16.36
CA ASP A 154 -11.05 16.75 -16.10
C ASP A 154 -11.77 16.73 -14.74
N GLU A 155 -12.50 15.66 -14.42
CA GLU A 155 -13.19 15.51 -13.13
C GLU A 155 -12.21 15.46 -11.94
N ILE A 156 -11.07 14.78 -12.06
CA ILE A 156 -10.04 14.72 -11.01
C ILE A 156 -9.49 16.14 -10.76
N GLU A 157 -9.20 16.88 -11.83
CA GLU A 157 -8.70 18.26 -11.71
C GLU A 157 -9.75 19.21 -11.11
N GLU A 158 -11.00 19.17 -11.61
CA GLU A 158 -12.06 20.06 -11.15
C GLU A 158 -12.53 19.77 -9.72
N MET A 159 -12.69 18.47 -9.37
CA MET A 159 -13.31 18.09 -8.10
C MET A 159 -12.30 17.91 -6.97
N LEU A 160 -11.07 17.49 -7.29
CA LEU A 160 -10.03 17.17 -6.31
C LEU A 160 -8.88 18.19 -6.30
N GLY A 161 -8.73 18.98 -7.38
CA GLY A 161 -7.62 19.92 -7.53
C GLY A 161 -6.27 19.24 -7.73
N LEU A 162 -6.24 17.98 -8.14
CA LEU A 162 -5.04 17.20 -8.43
C LEU A 162 -4.71 17.32 -9.92
N ASP A 163 -3.43 17.46 -10.26
CA ASP A 163 -2.99 17.34 -11.65
C ASP A 163 -3.17 15.91 -12.15
N ALA A 164 -4.05 15.71 -13.12
CA ALA A 164 -4.34 14.43 -13.73
C ALA A 164 -3.84 14.30 -15.18
N THR A 165 -3.11 15.32 -15.68
CA THR A 165 -2.57 15.33 -17.05
C THR A 165 -1.77 14.06 -17.35
N GLU A 166 -0.94 13.64 -16.41
CA GLU A 166 -0.08 12.46 -16.48
C GLU A 166 -0.69 11.23 -15.75
N ALA A 167 -2.00 11.20 -15.53
CA ALA A 167 -2.66 10.06 -14.92
C ALA A 167 -2.40 8.76 -15.67
N VAL A 168 -2.11 7.68 -14.94
CA VAL A 168 -1.78 6.39 -15.56
C VAL A 168 -3.05 5.67 -15.99
N GLU A 169 -3.15 5.38 -17.28
CA GLU A 169 -4.30 4.67 -17.87
C GLU A 169 -4.07 3.16 -17.87
N VAL A 170 -4.92 2.42 -17.16
CA VAL A 170 -4.73 0.98 -16.95
C VAL A 170 -6.02 0.17 -17.19
N SER A 171 -5.84 -1.11 -17.41
CA SER A 171 -6.90 -2.11 -17.28
C SER A 171 -6.43 -3.24 -16.36
N GLY A 172 -6.97 -3.27 -15.15
CA GLY A 172 -6.73 -4.37 -14.23
C GLY A 172 -7.17 -5.73 -14.80
N LYS A 173 -8.18 -5.74 -15.67
CA LYS A 173 -8.68 -6.95 -16.32
C LYS A 173 -7.69 -7.51 -17.35
N THR A 174 -7.12 -6.68 -18.20
CA THR A 174 -6.24 -7.11 -19.30
C THR A 174 -4.76 -7.00 -18.96
N GLY A 175 -4.38 -6.28 -17.89
CA GLY A 175 -3.01 -5.99 -17.53
C GLY A 175 -2.38 -4.81 -18.29
N LYS A 176 -3.12 -4.18 -19.23
CA LYS A 176 -2.63 -3.03 -20.00
C LYS A 176 -2.30 -1.88 -19.05
N GLY A 177 -1.16 -1.22 -19.25
CA GLY A 177 -0.72 -0.05 -18.48
C GLY A 177 -0.18 -0.36 -17.08
N ILE A 178 -0.31 -1.59 -16.56
CA ILE A 178 0.20 -1.93 -15.21
C ILE A 178 1.73 -1.85 -15.13
N PRO A 179 2.51 -2.27 -16.13
CA PRO A 179 3.98 -2.05 -16.10
C PRO A 179 4.36 -0.57 -16.00
N ASP A 180 3.62 0.33 -16.66
CA ASP A 180 3.88 1.76 -16.58
C ASP A 180 3.45 2.32 -15.21
N LEU A 181 2.39 1.80 -14.62
CA LEU A 181 1.99 2.12 -13.23
C LEU A 181 3.11 1.75 -12.23
N LEU A 182 3.75 0.58 -12.38
CA LEU A 182 4.85 0.18 -11.49
C LEU A 182 6.05 1.12 -11.60
N GLU A 183 6.38 1.58 -12.80
CA GLU A 183 7.44 2.58 -13.01
C GLU A 183 7.09 3.95 -12.40
N ARG A 184 5.83 4.38 -12.54
CA ARG A 184 5.37 5.64 -11.93
C ARG A 184 5.40 5.58 -10.40
N ILE A 185 5.08 4.44 -9.79
CA ILE A 185 5.25 4.23 -8.34
C ILE A 185 6.71 4.43 -7.92
N VAL A 186 7.67 3.92 -8.70
CA VAL A 186 9.10 4.11 -8.42
C VAL A 186 9.51 5.58 -8.51
N GLN A 187 9.00 6.30 -9.52
CA GLN A 187 9.40 7.67 -9.83
C GLN A 187 8.74 8.70 -8.90
N ASP A 188 7.45 8.57 -8.66
CA ASP A 188 6.63 9.61 -8.05
C ASP A 188 6.49 9.42 -6.53
N ILE A 189 6.37 8.17 -6.05
CA ILE A 189 6.25 7.96 -4.61
C ILE A 189 7.63 8.05 -3.95
N PRO A 190 7.81 8.96 -2.96
CA PRO A 190 9.10 9.12 -2.31
C PRO A 190 9.47 7.91 -1.45
N ALA A 191 10.77 7.74 -1.24
CA ALA A 191 11.27 6.78 -0.26
C ALA A 191 10.99 7.28 1.17
N PRO A 192 10.80 6.36 2.14
CA PRO A 192 10.57 6.74 3.52
C PRO A 192 11.75 7.53 4.10
N SER A 193 11.44 8.61 4.82
CA SER A 193 12.42 9.45 5.51
C SER A 193 12.62 9.00 6.96
N GLY A 194 13.75 9.36 7.59
CA GLY A 194 14.05 9.14 9.00
C GLY A 194 15.52 8.76 9.26
N ASP A 195 15.92 8.62 10.52
CA ASP A 195 17.31 8.34 10.92
C ASP A 195 17.45 6.94 11.51
N LEU A 196 18.19 6.07 10.80
CA LEU A 196 18.52 4.71 11.25
C LEU A 196 19.34 4.67 12.55
N LYS A 197 20.01 5.76 12.94
CA LYS A 197 20.81 5.84 14.16
C LYS A 197 20.04 6.39 15.35
N ALA A 198 18.86 6.95 15.12
CA ALA A 198 18.00 7.45 16.20
C ALA A 198 17.45 6.31 17.05
N PRO A 199 16.95 6.57 18.25
CA PRO A 199 16.16 5.62 19.01
C PRO A 199 14.95 5.16 18.21
N LEU A 200 14.53 3.89 18.40
CA LEU A 200 13.37 3.33 17.73
C LEU A 200 12.13 4.19 17.99
N LYS A 201 11.52 4.62 16.92
CA LYS A 201 10.18 5.22 16.88
C LYS A 201 9.36 4.52 15.82
N ALA A 202 8.21 4.00 16.21
CA ALA A 202 7.34 3.23 15.32
C ALA A 202 5.88 3.56 15.56
N LEU A 203 5.12 3.62 14.47
CA LEU A 203 3.67 3.76 14.48
C LEU A 203 3.03 2.36 14.37
N ILE A 204 2.13 2.02 15.28
CA ILE A 204 1.29 0.83 15.17
C ILE A 204 0.03 1.24 14.42
N PHE A 205 -0.17 0.71 13.21
CA PHE A 205 -1.35 1.01 12.41
C PHE A 205 -2.40 -0.12 12.40
N ASP A 206 -2.00 -1.37 12.70
CA ASP A 206 -2.92 -2.50 12.88
C ASP A 206 -2.39 -3.51 13.89
N SER A 207 -3.28 -4.36 14.39
CA SER A 207 -2.92 -5.46 15.30
C SER A 207 -3.85 -6.65 15.11
N LYS A 208 -3.28 -7.87 15.18
CA LYS A 208 -4.06 -9.10 15.15
C LYS A 208 -3.56 -10.08 16.22
N TYR A 209 -4.46 -10.92 16.69
CA TYR A 209 -4.10 -12.05 17.55
C TYR A 209 -3.92 -13.30 16.70
N ASP A 210 -2.80 -13.98 16.90
CA ASP A 210 -2.49 -15.28 16.28
C ASP A 210 -2.33 -16.31 17.39
N ASP A 211 -3.00 -17.46 17.28
CA ASP A 211 -3.02 -18.49 18.34
C ASP A 211 -1.63 -19.05 18.67
N TYR A 212 -0.67 -18.98 17.73
CA TYR A 212 0.68 -19.50 17.90
C TYR A 212 1.72 -18.43 18.22
N ARG A 213 1.53 -17.21 17.72
CA ARG A 213 2.48 -16.10 17.83
C ARG A 213 2.07 -15.07 18.90
N GLY A 214 0.82 -15.12 19.36
CA GLY A 214 0.24 -14.12 20.24
C GLY A 214 -0.15 -12.85 19.49
N VAL A 215 0.12 -11.68 20.06
CA VAL A 215 -0.20 -10.40 19.44
C VAL A 215 0.82 -10.08 18.34
N VAL A 216 0.34 -9.96 17.11
CA VAL A 216 1.11 -9.52 15.95
C VAL A 216 0.71 -8.09 15.64
N LEU A 217 1.69 -7.18 15.63
CA LEU A 217 1.51 -5.76 15.35
C LEU A 217 1.97 -5.46 13.93
N SER A 218 1.15 -4.74 13.16
CA SER A 218 1.57 -4.10 11.93
C SER A 218 2.12 -2.72 12.27
N VAL A 219 3.41 -2.51 11.99
CA VAL A 219 4.11 -1.30 12.41
C VAL A 219 4.82 -0.66 11.23
N ARG A 220 4.85 0.68 11.22
CA ARG A 220 5.72 1.49 10.40
C ARG A 220 6.86 2.01 11.27
N ILE A 221 8.10 1.71 10.90
CA ILE A 221 9.27 2.30 11.57
C ILE A 221 9.52 3.70 11.00
N GLU A 222 9.46 4.71 11.86
CA GLU A 222 9.77 6.09 11.52
C GLU A 222 11.26 6.40 11.73
N ASP A 223 11.84 5.91 12.84
CA ASP A 223 13.24 6.08 13.16
C ASP A 223 13.82 4.79 13.78
N GLY A 224 15.10 4.60 13.61
CA GLY A 224 15.85 3.51 14.25
C GLY A 224 15.67 2.16 13.55
N ILE A 225 15.98 1.11 14.31
CA ILE A 225 15.97 -0.28 13.85
C ILE A 225 15.44 -1.13 15.00
N VAL A 226 14.63 -2.15 14.68
CA VAL A 226 14.17 -3.14 15.65
C VAL A 226 14.56 -4.56 15.22
N LYS A 227 14.88 -5.40 16.17
CA LYS A 227 15.24 -6.82 15.96
C LYS A 227 14.67 -7.69 17.08
N PRO A 228 14.56 -9.00 16.87
CA PRO A 228 14.20 -9.93 17.95
C PRO A 228 15.11 -9.79 19.16
N GLY A 229 14.54 -9.80 20.36
CA GLY A 229 15.22 -9.60 21.64
C GLY A 229 15.31 -8.14 22.10
N ASP A 230 14.95 -7.17 21.26
CA ASP A 230 14.93 -5.77 21.70
C ASP A 230 13.75 -5.53 22.64
N LYS A 231 13.96 -4.62 23.60
CA LYS A 231 12.89 -4.14 24.49
C LYS A 231 12.27 -2.87 23.90
N ILE A 232 10.98 -2.91 23.74
CA ILE A 232 10.18 -1.77 23.25
C ILE A 232 9.23 -1.29 24.34
N ARG A 233 8.91 -0.01 24.29
CA ARG A 233 7.90 0.60 25.17
C ARG A 233 6.71 1.08 24.37
N ILE A 234 5.51 0.61 24.73
CA ILE A 234 4.28 1.18 24.19
C ILE A 234 4.06 2.53 24.85
N MET A 235 4.18 3.62 24.09
CA MET A 235 4.20 4.98 24.62
C MET A 235 2.92 5.34 25.40
N ASN A 236 1.77 4.94 24.88
CA ASN A 236 0.48 5.24 25.49
C ASN A 236 0.27 4.58 26.86
N THR A 237 0.73 3.34 27.04
CA THR A 237 0.53 2.57 28.28
C THR A 237 1.76 2.60 29.20
N GLY A 238 2.92 3.02 28.71
CA GLY A 238 4.21 2.99 29.40
C GLY A 238 4.73 1.57 29.70
N LYS A 239 4.11 0.52 29.14
CA LYS A 239 4.50 -0.87 29.36
C LYS A 239 5.63 -1.29 28.41
N ASP A 240 6.56 -2.05 28.96
CA ASP A 240 7.69 -2.63 28.23
C ASP A 240 7.36 -4.05 27.77
N PHE A 241 7.79 -4.39 26.55
CA PHE A 241 7.66 -5.70 25.94
C PHE A 241 8.97 -6.09 25.27
N GLU A 242 9.21 -7.38 25.14
CA GLU A 242 10.29 -7.92 24.34
C GLU A 242 9.78 -8.31 22.97
N VAL A 243 10.51 -7.91 21.93
CA VAL A 243 10.20 -8.28 20.54
C VAL A 243 10.61 -9.73 20.32
N THR A 244 9.67 -10.61 20.09
CA THR A 244 9.93 -12.04 19.84
C THR A 244 10.31 -12.33 18.40
N GLU A 245 9.68 -11.65 17.44
CA GLU A 245 9.86 -11.87 16.02
C GLU A 245 9.62 -10.57 15.24
N VAL A 246 10.33 -10.39 14.13
CA VAL A 246 10.09 -9.36 13.14
C VAL A 246 10.02 -9.98 11.74
N GLY A 247 9.21 -9.40 10.85
CA GLY A 247 9.04 -9.95 9.50
C GLY A 247 8.12 -9.10 8.65
N VAL A 248 7.93 -9.51 7.42
CA VAL A 248 7.00 -8.92 6.43
C VAL A 248 5.99 -9.96 5.98
N SER A 249 4.87 -9.52 5.40
CA SER A 249 3.94 -10.37 4.67
C SER A 249 4.27 -10.27 3.18
N SER A 250 4.50 -11.43 2.50
CA SER A 250 4.83 -11.45 1.08
C SER A 250 4.27 -12.72 0.38
N PRO A 251 2.98 -12.82 0.16
CA PRO A 251 1.78 -12.48 0.94
C PRO A 251 1.72 -13.26 2.26
N TYR A 252 2.54 -14.30 2.42
CA TYR A 252 2.67 -15.08 3.66
C TYR A 252 3.76 -14.49 4.55
N PRO A 253 3.66 -14.66 5.88
CA PRO A 253 4.65 -14.13 6.81
C PRO A 253 6.06 -14.64 6.55
N VAL A 254 7.00 -13.73 6.31
CA VAL A 254 8.42 -14.02 6.10
C VAL A 254 9.22 -13.38 7.23
N LYS A 255 9.94 -14.22 8.01
CA LYS A 255 10.80 -13.74 9.11
C LYS A 255 11.98 -12.97 8.57
N ARG A 256 12.34 -11.89 9.25
CA ARG A 256 13.51 -11.05 8.97
C ARG A 256 14.44 -11.02 10.17
N LYS A 257 15.72 -10.75 9.95
CA LYS A 257 16.71 -10.60 11.04
C LYS A 257 16.55 -9.30 11.81
N CYS A 258 16.03 -8.28 11.15
CA CYS A 258 15.71 -6.99 11.73
C CYS A 258 14.67 -6.31 10.85
N TRP A 259 14.05 -5.28 11.41
CA TRP A 259 13.15 -4.37 10.71
C TRP A 259 13.69 -2.96 10.86
N LEU A 260 13.71 -2.20 9.80
CA LEU A 260 14.27 -0.87 9.76
C LEU A 260 13.26 0.14 9.18
N LEU A 261 13.65 1.38 9.28
CA LEU A 261 12.94 2.55 8.83
C LEU A 261 12.29 2.35 7.46
N GLY A 262 11.03 2.72 7.36
CA GLY A 262 10.23 2.58 6.14
C GLY A 262 9.63 1.19 5.91
N MET A 263 9.90 0.23 6.77
CA MET A 263 9.32 -1.11 6.68
C MET A 263 8.13 -1.23 7.62
#